data_3234c8bcfc7224e110e18583845ed32a
#
_entry.id   3234c8bcfc7224e110e18583845ed32a
#
_cell.length_a   1.000
_cell.length_b   1.000
_cell.length_c   1.000
_cell.angle_alpha   90.00
_cell.angle_beta   90.00
_cell.angle_gamma   90.00
#
_symmetry.space_group_name_H-M   'P 1'
#
loop_
_entity.id
_entity.type
_entity.pdbx_description
1 polymer ?
#
loop_
_entity_poly.entity_id
_entity_poly.type
_entity_poly.pdbx_seq_one_letter_code
_entity_poly.pdbx_strand_id
1 'polypeptide(L)'
;MLDRQQMRQLKIEPSDQAVYKEVLGNWDALAKPLDGMGEFEELFARIGAIRRDPALDISRKAVVVMCADNGIVEEKISQSGQDVTAKVAAAMGRGTSSVCRMAKAAGVEVIPVDIGINEEGSPEGVLPCKVRRGTRNFIKERAMTEQETLAAIEIGMELAKRLAHEGYKLLATGEMGIGNTTTSSAVAAALLSCDPKEITGKGAGLSDTALLRKIAVVEEGIQMHELYQADAFDVLCAVGGLDIAGLSGVSGKQLRILPLVLGLADDGKRQTRREGFFVKT
;
A
#
# COMPACT_ATOMS: atom_id res chain seq x y z
N MET A 1 22.11 -2.11 -2.22
CA MET A 1 21.24 -2.71 -1.18
C MET A 1 20.94 -1.62 -0.17
N LEU A 2 19.69 -1.29 0.02
CA LEU A 2 19.23 -0.26 0.94
C LEU A 2 19.55 -0.67 2.38
N ASP A 3 20.06 0.28 3.19
CA ASP A 3 20.19 0.08 4.64
C ASP A 3 19.26 1.03 5.43
N ARG A 4 19.10 0.75 6.73
CA ARG A 4 18.19 1.52 7.61
C ARG A 4 18.60 3.00 7.72
N GLN A 5 19.90 3.28 7.69
CA GLN A 5 20.41 4.66 7.74
C GLN A 5 20.08 5.41 6.45
N GLN A 6 20.33 4.79 5.31
CA GLN A 6 19.99 5.35 3.99
C GLN A 6 18.49 5.59 3.88
N MET A 7 17.66 4.63 4.33
CA MET A 7 16.21 4.80 4.35
C MET A 7 15.77 6.02 5.18
N ARG A 8 16.34 6.22 6.38
CA ARG A 8 16.05 7.39 7.23
C ARG A 8 16.53 8.72 6.64
N GLN A 9 17.55 8.70 5.81
CA GLN A 9 18.08 9.87 5.13
C GLN A 9 17.35 10.24 3.84
N LEU A 10 16.40 9.41 3.42
CA LEU A 10 15.58 9.75 2.29
C LEU A 10 14.81 11.05 2.58
N LYS A 11 15.06 12.14 1.83
CA LYS A 11 14.35 13.42 1.95
C LYS A 11 13.16 13.43 1.00
N ILE A 12 11.99 13.63 1.43
CA ILE A 12 10.79 13.88 0.64
C ILE A 12 10.75 15.38 0.37
N GLU A 13 10.81 15.79 -0.90
CA GLU A 13 10.67 17.20 -1.24
C GLU A 13 9.22 17.64 -1.04
N PRO A 14 8.96 18.81 -0.44
CA PRO A 14 7.62 19.32 -0.29
C PRO A 14 6.99 19.60 -1.66
N SER A 15 5.67 19.52 -1.73
CA SER A 15 4.90 19.89 -2.90
C SER A 15 5.03 21.39 -3.21
N ASP A 16 4.97 21.75 -4.48
CA ASP A 16 5.12 23.13 -4.93
C ASP A 16 3.80 23.91 -4.74
N GLN A 17 3.77 24.77 -3.73
CA GLN A 17 2.58 25.55 -3.39
C GLN A 17 2.24 26.63 -4.42
N ALA A 18 3.20 27.08 -5.24
CA ALA A 18 2.92 28.01 -6.32
C ALA A 18 2.14 27.31 -7.43
N VAL A 19 2.58 26.12 -7.83
CA VAL A 19 1.86 25.29 -8.81
C VAL A 19 0.49 24.84 -8.29
N TYR A 20 0.37 24.53 -7.00
CA TYR A 20 -0.93 24.23 -6.39
C TYR A 20 -1.94 25.36 -6.62
N LYS A 21 -1.57 26.60 -6.32
CA LYS A 21 -2.41 27.77 -6.50
C LYS A 21 -2.70 28.07 -7.98
N GLU A 22 -1.72 27.83 -8.85
CA GLU A 22 -1.88 28.02 -10.29
C GLU A 22 -2.93 27.04 -10.85
N VAL A 23 -2.88 25.77 -10.46
CA VAL A 23 -3.88 24.78 -10.90
C VAL A 23 -5.28 25.13 -10.40
N LEU A 24 -5.44 25.58 -9.16
CA LEU A 24 -6.74 26.06 -8.66
C LEU A 24 -7.22 27.29 -9.47
N GLY A 25 -6.33 28.26 -9.73
CA GLY A 25 -6.67 29.40 -10.55
C GLY A 25 -7.09 29.03 -11.98
N ASN A 26 -6.50 28.01 -12.57
CA ASN A 26 -6.91 27.47 -13.86
C ASN A 26 -8.33 26.89 -13.82
N TRP A 27 -8.72 26.23 -12.72
CA TRP A 27 -10.09 25.77 -12.51
C TRP A 27 -11.09 26.93 -12.38
N ASP A 28 -10.72 27.96 -11.64
CA ASP A 28 -11.56 29.16 -11.44
C ASP A 28 -11.76 29.98 -12.71
N ALA A 29 -10.79 29.93 -13.63
CA ALA A 29 -10.88 30.57 -14.92
C ALA A 29 -11.84 29.88 -15.93
N LEU A 30 -12.30 28.65 -15.60
CA LEU A 30 -13.29 27.96 -16.45
C LEU A 30 -14.70 28.49 -16.17
N ALA A 31 -15.55 28.45 -17.24
CA ALA A 31 -16.96 28.83 -17.14
C ALA A 31 -17.78 27.77 -16.39
N LYS A 32 -17.60 27.70 -15.07
CA LYS A 32 -18.31 26.83 -14.14
C LYS A 32 -18.54 27.57 -12.82
N PRO A 33 -19.47 27.13 -11.94
CA PRO A 33 -19.51 27.63 -10.57
C PRO A 33 -18.16 27.45 -9.87
N LEU A 34 -17.76 28.40 -9.03
CA LEU A 34 -16.59 28.25 -8.17
C LEU A 34 -16.74 26.97 -7.34
N ASP A 35 -15.68 26.21 -7.20
CA ASP A 35 -15.65 24.90 -6.51
C ASP A 35 -16.67 23.88 -7.05
N GLY A 36 -17.17 24.09 -8.27
CA GLY A 36 -18.26 23.30 -8.84
C GLY A 36 -17.95 21.81 -9.04
N MET A 37 -16.66 21.43 -9.10
CA MET A 37 -16.21 20.03 -9.15
C MET A 37 -15.80 19.49 -7.77
N GLY A 38 -15.91 20.31 -6.73
CA GLY A 38 -15.62 19.92 -5.33
C GLY A 38 -14.19 19.43 -5.12
N GLU A 39 -14.03 18.35 -4.37
CA GLU A 39 -12.70 17.77 -4.02
C GLU A 39 -11.84 17.40 -5.25
N PHE A 40 -12.46 17.25 -6.42
CA PHE A 40 -11.74 16.90 -7.63
C PHE A 40 -10.75 18.00 -8.05
N GLU A 41 -11.10 19.27 -7.88
CA GLU A 41 -10.24 20.42 -8.20
C GLU A 41 -9.02 20.43 -7.28
N GLU A 42 -9.25 20.18 -5.99
CA GLU A 42 -8.17 20.10 -5.01
C GLU A 42 -7.22 18.92 -5.27
N LEU A 43 -7.77 17.75 -5.62
CA LEU A 43 -6.96 16.57 -5.98
C LEU A 43 -6.05 16.85 -7.17
N PHE A 44 -6.58 17.50 -8.21
CA PHE A 44 -5.79 17.90 -9.37
C PHE A 44 -4.71 18.93 -9.00
N ALA A 45 -5.03 19.91 -8.16
CA ALA A 45 -4.05 20.88 -7.69
C ALA A 45 -2.92 20.22 -6.89
N ARG A 46 -3.24 19.23 -6.05
CA ARG A 46 -2.25 18.41 -5.33
C ARG A 46 -1.35 17.62 -6.28
N ILE A 47 -1.91 17.00 -7.31
CA ILE A 47 -1.11 16.27 -8.32
C ILE A 47 -0.17 17.24 -9.04
N GLY A 48 -0.66 18.40 -9.47
CA GLY A 48 0.16 19.44 -10.09
C GLY A 48 1.31 19.91 -9.21
N ALA A 49 1.02 20.20 -7.95
CA ALA A 49 2.01 20.61 -6.96
C ALA A 49 3.13 19.57 -6.75
N ILE A 50 2.77 18.28 -6.71
CA ILE A 50 3.72 17.17 -6.57
C ILE A 50 4.58 17.05 -7.82
N ARG A 51 3.98 17.14 -8.99
CA ARG A 51 4.68 17.04 -10.26
C ARG A 51 5.46 18.31 -10.63
N ARG A 52 5.18 19.43 -9.94
CA ARG A 52 5.69 20.77 -10.27
C ARG A 52 5.36 21.17 -11.71
N ASP A 53 4.16 20.80 -12.15
CA ASP A 53 3.66 20.99 -13.50
C ASP A 53 2.18 21.34 -13.47
N PRO A 54 1.77 22.56 -13.86
CA PRO A 54 0.36 22.95 -13.89
C PRO A 54 -0.39 22.35 -15.09
N ALA A 55 0.34 21.90 -16.12
CA ALA A 55 -0.24 21.23 -17.29
C ALA A 55 -0.31 19.72 -17.07
N LEU A 56 -1.30 19.27 -16.33
CA LEU A 56 -1.39 17.88 -15.86
C LEU A 56 -1.65 16.91 -17.01
N ASP A 57 -0.67 16.06 -17.28
CA ASP A 57 -0.83 14.86 -18.07
C ASP A 57 -0.86 13.64 -17.16
N ILE A 58 -2.02 12.95 -17.12
CA ILE A 58 -2.22 11.67 -16.41
C ILE A 58 -2.62 10.56 -17.40
N SER A 59 -2.26 10.68 -18.66
CA SER A 59 -2.68 9.77 -19.74
C SER A 59 -2.19 8.34 -19.52
N ARG A 60 -0.93 8.15 -19.09
CA ARG A 60 -0.38 6.82 -18.83
C ARG A 60 -0.41 6.46 -17.35
N LYS A 61 -1.28 5.53 -17.02
CA LYS A 61 -1.59 5.14 -15.62
C LYS A 61 -1.39 3.64 -15.42
N ALA A 62 -0.92 3.25 -14.25
CA ALA A 62 -0.88 1.85 -13.84
C ALA A 62 -1.35 1.67 -12.39
N VAL A 63 -1.79 0.47 -12.07
CA VAL A 63 -1.92 -0.02 -10.70
C VAL A 63 -0.87 -1.11 -10.46
N VAL A 64 0.01 -0.89 -9.50
CA VAL A 64 1.00 -1.86 -9.03
C VAL A 64 0.35 -2.69 -7.93
N VAL A 65 0.26 -4.01 -8.13
CA VAL A 65 -0.33 -4.92 -7.15
C VAL A 65 0.77 -5.82 -6.58
N MET A 66 1.15 -5.59 -5.31
CA MET A 66 2.13 -6.44 -4.62
C MET A 66 1.45 -7.73 -4.14
N CYS A 67 1.96 -8.87 -4.57
CA CYS A 67 1.41 -10.19 -4.24
C CYS A 67 2.34 -10.92 -3.27
N ALA A 68 1.84 -11.23 -2.07
CA ALA A 68 2.60 -11.94 -1.04
C ALA A 68 1.69 -12.73 -0.10
N ASP A 69 2.16 -13.87 0.38
CA ASP A 69 1.50 -14.64 1.41
C ASP A 69 1.98 -14.24 2.81
N ASN A 70 1.08 -14.36 3.77
CA ASN A 70 1.31 -13.99 5.15
C ASN A 70 1.24 -15.23 6.06
N GLY A 71 2.32 -15.52 6.80
CA GLY A 71 2.42 -16.70 7.66
C GLY A 71 1.40 -16.75 8.80
N ILE A 72 0.83 -15.62 9.15
CA ILE A 72 -0.23 -15.52 10.18
C ILE A 72 -1.50 -16.31 9.82
N VAL A 73 -1.66 -16.73 8.57
CA VAL A 73 -2.79 -17.60 8.13
C VAL A 73 -2.79 -18.93 8.89
N GLU A 74 -1.67 -19.39 9.42
CA GLU A 74 -1.60 -20.57 10.28
C GLU A 74 -2.57 -20.47 11.48
N GLU A 75 -2.88 -19.26 11.94
CA GLU A 75 -3.77 -19.00 13.08
C GLU A 75 -5.26 -19.03 12.69
N LYS A 76 -5.58 -19.50 11.48
CA LYS A 76 -6.95 -19.68 10.99
C LYS A 76 -7.77 -18.38 11.05
N ILE A 77 -7.13 -17.27 10.68
CA ILE A 77 -7.73 -15.93 10.60
C ILE A 77 -8.29 -15.60 9.21
N SER A 78 -8.29 -16.56 8.32
CA SER A 78 -8.86 -16.45 6.97
C SER A 78 -9.70 -17.67 6.63
N GLN A 79 -10.72 -17.48 5.79
CA GLN A 79 -11.53 -18.57 5.24
C GLN A 79 -10.85 -19.27 4.07
N SER A 80 -9.91 -18.58 3.41
CA SER A 80 -9.18 -19.08 2.24
C SER A 80 -7.76 -19.50 2.62
N GLY A 81 -7.25 -20.53 1.96
CA GLY A 81 -5.85 -20.94 2.04
C GLY A 81 -4.93 -20.04 1.21
N GLN A 82 -3.63 -20.13 1.45
CA GLN A 82 -2.61 -19.35 0.73
C GLN A 82 -2.58 -19.63 -0.78
N ASP A 83 -3.02 -20.81 -1.23
CA ASP A 83 -3.13 -21.17 -2.65
C ASP A 83 -3.98 -20.17 -3.47
N VAL A 84 -4.86 -19.43 -2.82
CA VAL A 84 -5.68 -18.39 -3.47
C VAL A 84 -4.84 -17.20 -3.92
N THR A 85 -3.79 -16.84 -3.19
CA THR A 85 -2.88 -15.74 -3.56
C THR A 85 -2.27 -15.97 -4.94
N ALA A 86 -1.67 -17.14 -5.16
CA ALA A 86 -1.06 -17.48 -6.44
C ALA A 86 -2.09 -17.54 -7.58
N LYS A 87 -3.27 -18.13 -7.33
CA LYS A 87 -4.36 -18.22 -8.32
C LYS A 87 -4.86 -16.85 -8.76
N VAL A 88 -5.03 -15.92 -7.82
CA VAL A 88 -5.46 -14.54 -8.13
C VAL A 88 -4.34 -13.76 -8.83
N ALA A 89 -3.09 -13.90 -8.40
CA ALA A 89 -1.94 -13.33 -9.07
C ALA A 89 -1.84 -13.80 -10.53
N ALA A 90 -1.99 -15.10 -10.78
CA ALA A 90 -2.05 -15.68 -12.11
C ALA A 90 -3.23 -15.13 -12.95
N ALA A 91 -4.39 -14.93 -12.35
CA ALA A 91 -5.52 -14.29 -13.03
C ALA A 91 -5.25 -12.83 -13.39
N MET A 92 -4.48 -12.10 -12.55
CA MET A 92 -4.00 -10.75 -12.89
C MET A 92 -2.99 -10.80 -14.03
N GLY A 93 -2.03 -11.72 -13.99
CA GLY A 93 -1.06 -11.90 -15.08
C GLY A 93 -1.71 -12.17 -16.44
N ARG A 94 -2.82 -12.93 -16.46
CA ARG A 94 -3.63 -13.18 -17.67
C ARG A 94 -4.63 -12.07 -18.01
N GLY A 95 -4.74 -11.00 -17.21
CA GLY A 95 -5.69 -9.91 -17.46
C GLY A 95 -7.16 -10.27 -17.19
N THR A 96 -7.46 -11.35 -16.45
CA THR A 96 -8.83 -11.87 -16.27
C THR A 96 -9.45 -11.54 -14.92
N SER A 97 -8.67 -11.02 -13.97
CA SER A 97 -9.15 -10.66 -12.63
C SER A 97 -10.11 -9.46 -12.64
N SER A 98 -10.83 -9.24 -11.54
CA SER A 98 -11.73 -8.09 -11.38
C SER A 98 -10.99 -6.76 -11.53
N VAL A 99 -9.81 -6.62 -10.90
CA VAL A 99 -9.00 -5.39 -11.02
C VAL A 99 -8.59 -5.14 -12.47
N CYS A 100 -8.24 -6.18 -13.24
CA CYS A 100 -7.88 -6.02 -14.65
C CYS A 100 -9.06 -5.52 -15.51
N ARG A 101 -10.26 -6.02 -15.22
CA ARG A 101 -11.48 -5.59 -15.93
C ARG A 101 -11.84 -4.14 -15.62
N MET A 102 -11.76 -3.76 -14.35
CA MET A 102 -12.02 -2.38 -13.90
C MET A 102 -10.94 -1.42 -14.44
N ALA A 103 -9.68 -1.79 -14.33
CA ALA A 103 -8.54 -1.02 -14.82
C ALA A 103 -8.64 -0.77 -16.33
N LYS A 104 -9.01 -1.81 -17.11
CA LYS A 104 -9.23 -1.67 -18.55
C LYS A 104 -10.30 -0.61 -18.88
N ALA A 105 -11.41 -0.58 -18.14
CA ALA A 105 -12.46 0.42 -18.32
C ALA A 105 -11.96 1.85 -18.00
N ALA A 106 -11.01 2.00 -17.08
CA ALA A 106 -10.41 3.27 -16.68
C ALA A 106 -9.16 3.66 -17.49
N GLY A 107 -8.75 2.86 -18.48
CA GLY A 107 -7.51 3.07 -19.23
C GLY A 107 -6.25 2.97 -18.34
N VAL A 108 -6.24 2.03 -17.39
CA VAL A 108 -5.18 1.78 -16.44
C VAL A 108 -4.55 0.41 -16.71
N GLU A 109 -3.23 0.31 -16.68
CA GLU A 109 -2.50 -0.97 -16.78
C GLU A 109 -2.39 -1.62 -15.38
N VAL A 110 -2.52 -2.95 -15.32
CA VAL A 110 -2.32 -3.72 -14.07
C VAL A 110 -0.97 -4.38 -14.10
N ILE A 111 -0.14 -4.09 -13.11
CA ILE A 111 1.21 -4.63 -12.97
C ILE A 111 1.26 -5.48 -11.68
N PRO A 112 0.94 -6.79 -11.76
CA PRO A 112 1.08 -7.68 -10.62
C PRO A 112 2.55 -8.01 -10.38
N VAL A 113 2.97 -8.00 -9.12
CA VAL A 113 4.35 -8.21 -8.67
C VAL A 113 4.38 -9.32 -7.64
N ASP A 114 5.07 -10.39 -7.90
CA ASP A 114 5.34 -11.42 -6.90
C ASP A 114 6.50 -10.96 -6.02
N ILE A 115 6.16 -10.43 -4.86
CA ILE A 115 7.14 -10.02 -3.85
C ILE A 115 7.28 -11.06 -2.74
N GLY A 116 6.35 -12.03 -2.68
CA GLY A 116 6.40 -13.05 -1.65
C GLY A 116 5.30 -14.11 -1.70
N ILE A 117 4.87 -14.55 -2.87
CA ILE A 117 3.94 -15.67 -3.00
C ILE A 117 4.62 -16.95 -2.50
N ASN A 118 3.93 -17.75 -1.70
CA ASN A 118 4.44 -18.99 -1.09
C ASN A 118 4.42 -20.18 -2.07
N GLU A 119 4.89 -19.97 -3.29
CA GLU A 119 5.05 -21.01 -4.31
C GLU A 119 6.46 -20.95 -4.92
N GLU A 120 6.86 -22.05 -5.56
CA GLU A 120 8.08 -22.11 -6.34
C GLU A 120 7.90 -21.33 -7.66
N GLY A 121 8.82 -20.42 -7.97
CA GLY A 121 8.70 -19.53 -9.12
C GLY A 121 7.67 -18.42 -8.92
N SER A 122 7.26 -17.80 -10.00
CA SER A 122 6.22 -16.75 -10.06
C SER A 122 5.22 -17.10 -11.15
N PRO A 123 3.92 -16.82 -10.96
CA PRO A 123 2.92 -17.08 -12.00
C PRO A 123 3.21 -16.31 -13.30
N GLU A 124 2.80 -16.88 -14.43
CA GLU A 124 2.96 -16.24 -15.74
C GLU A 124 2.29 -14.86 -15.79
N GLY A 125 2.98 -13.88 -16.36
CA GLY A 125 2.50 -12.49 -16.45
C GLY A 125 2.61 -11.70 -15.15
N VAL A 126 3.20 -12.27 -14.10
CA VAL A 126 3.48 -11.60 -12.82
C VAL A 126 4.98 -11.29 -12.74
N LEU A 127 5.35 -10.06 -12.38
CA LEU A 127 6.76 -9.66 -12.26
C LEU A 127 7.45 -10.45 -11.13
N PRO A 128 8.54 -11.17 -11.42
CA PRO A 128 9.23 -12.00 -10.44
C PRO A 128 10.19 -11.17 -9.57
N CYS A 129 9.72 -10.65 -8.47
CA CYS A 129 10.49 -9.84 -7.53
C CYS A 129 10.48 -10.46 -6.11
N LYS A 130 10.37 -11.76 -6.00
CA LYS A 130 10.23 -12.49 -4.74
C LYS A 130 11.42 -12.28 -3.79
N VAL A 131 11.16 -11.73 -2.61
CA VAL A 131 12.13 -11.62 -1.52
C VAL A 131 12.25 -12.95 -0.79
N ARG A 132 11.11 -13.56 -0.46
CA ARG A 132 11.00 -14.86 0.16
C ARG A 132 9.61 -15.47 -0.10
N ARG A 133 9.43 -16.74 0.27
CA ARG A 133 8.14 -17.43 0.16
C ARG A 133 7.29 -17.17 1.41
N GLY A 134 6.38 -16.19 1.35
CA GLY A 134 5.53 -15.77 2.46
C GLY A 134 6.29 -15.15 3.64
N THR A 135 5.61 -14.45 4.54
CA THR A 135 6.19 -14.02 5.82
C THR A 135 6.15 -15.15 6.84
N ARG A 136 6.85 -14.96 7.97
CA ARG A 136 6.70 -15.83 9.15
C ARG A 136 5.40 -15.50 9.88
N ASN A 137 4.99 -16.39 10.77
CA ASN A 137 3.86 -16.17 11.66
C ASN A 137 4.28 -15.24 12.80
N PHE A 138 3.71 -14.05 12.85
CA PHE A 138 4.15 -12.99 13.75
C PHE A 138 3.77 -13.22 15.23
N ILE A 139 2.96 -14.22 15.57
CA ILE A 139 2.78 -14.64 16.96
C ILE A 139 3.76 -15.74 17.39
N LYS A 140 4.70 -16.14 16.53
CA LYS A 140 5.76 -17.09 16.85
C LYS A 140 7.14 -16.42 16.80
N GLU A 141 7.34 -15.55 15.82
CA GLU A 141 8.55 -14.77 15.58
C GLU A 141 8.23 -13.55 14.73
N ARG A 142 9.18 -12.64 14.51
CA ARG A 142 8.95 -11.49 13.60
C ARG A 142 8.56 -11.95 12.20
N ALA A 143 7.57 -11.30 11.60
CA ALA A 143 7.09 -11.62 10.25
C ALA A 143 8.21 -11.59 9.21
N MET A 144 9.10 -10.61 9.31
CA MET A 144 10.23 -10.38 8.40
C MET A 144 11.49 -10.03 9.19
N THR A 145 12.66 -10.37 8.65
CA THR A 145 13.92 -9.80 9.10
C THR A 145 14.04 -8.35 8.59
N GLU A 146 14.94 -7.58 9.20
CA GLU A 146 15.27 -6.23 8.74
C GLU A 146 15.73 -6.24 7.26
N GLN A 147 16.56 -7.21 6.89
CA GLN A 147 17.06 -7.35 5.52
C GLN A 147 15.93 -7.65 4.51
N GLU A 148 15.00 -8.55 4.85
CA GLU A 148 13.84 -8.87 4.01
C GLU A 148 12.93 -7.65 3.84
N THR A 149 12.69 -6.89 4.91
CA THR A 149 11.90 -5.67 4.89
C THR A 149 12.54 -4.61 4.00
N LEU A 150 13.84 -4.35 4.16
CA LEU A 150 14.59 -3.40 3.34
C LEU A 150 14.63 -3.82 1.87
N ALA A 151 14.81 -5.11 1.59
CA ALA A 151 14.80 -5.62 0.22
C ALA A 151 13.42 -5.41 -0.45
N ALA A 152 12.32 -5.66 0.26
CA ALA A 152 10.98 -5.42 -0.26
C ALA A 152 10.73 -3.92 -0.54
N ILE A 153 11.16 -3.04 0.36
CA ILE A 153 11.09 -1.58 0.16
C ILE A 153 11.91 -1.16 -1.06
N GLU A 154 13.15 -1.65 -1.19
CA GLU A 154 14.04 -1.33 -2.33
C GLU A 154 13.42 -1.76 -3.66
N ILE A 155 12.82 -2.96 -3.73
CA ILE A 155 12.09 -3.45 -4.90
C ILE A 155 10.96 -2.47 -5.29
N GLY A 156 10.15 -2.03 -4.32
CA GLY A 156 9.10 -1.05 -4.57
C GLY A 156 9.65 0.26 -5.14
N MET A 157 10.74 0.78 -4.55
CA MET A 157 11.41 2.01 -5.00
C MET A 157 11.95 1.89 -6.44
N GLU A 158 12.62 0.79 -6.76
CA GLU A 158 13.19 0.57 -8.08
C GLU A 158 12.10 0.34 -9.14
N LEU A 159 11.05 -0.38 -8.80
CA LEU A 159 9.89 -0.55 -9.68
C LEU A 159 9.26 0.78 -10.03
N ALA A 160 9.04 1.61 -9.05
CA ALA A 160 8.44 2.91 -9.26
C ALA A 160 9.32 3.86 -10.10
N LYS A 161 10.64 3.86 -9.88
CA LYS A 161 11.58 4.58 -10.75
C LYS A 161 11.51 4.08 -12.19
N ARG A 162 11.54 2.77 -12.40
CA ARG A 162 11.43 2.16 -13.72
C ARG A 162 10.16 2.60 -14.43
N LEU A 163 9.01 2.51 -13.77
CA LEU A 163 7.73 2.92 -14.36
C LEU A 163 7.70 4.41 -14.70
N ALA A 164 8.30 5.26 -13.86
CA ALA A 164 8.45 6.68 -14.16
C ALA A 164 9.27 6.93 -15.44
N HIS A 165 10.41 6.21 -15.58
CA HIS A 165 11.23 6.28 -16.80
C HIS A 165 10.52 5.74 -18.04
N GLU A 166 9.66 4.75 -17.89
CA GLU A 166 8.80 4.21 -18.95
C GLU A 166 7.64 5.15 -19.32
N GLY A 167 7.52 6.29 -18.63
CA GLY A 167 6.58 7.36 -18.94
C GLY A 167 5.22 7.24 -18.23
N TYR A 168 5.06 6.35 -17.24
CA TYR A 168 3.86 6.36 -16.41
C TYR A 168 3.78 7.66 -15.60
N LYS A 169 2.59 8.25 -15.57
CA LYS A 169 2.31 9.56 -14.96
C LYS A 169 1.57 9.46 -13.64
N LEU A 170 0.83 8.38 -13.46
CA LEU A 170 0.06 8.09 -12.26
C LEU A 170 0.19 6.59 -11.91
N LEU A 171 0.55 6.30 -10.67
CA LEU A 171 0.57 4.95 -10.14
C LEU A 171 -0.46 4.85 -9.01
N ALA A 172 -1.38 3.89 -9.13
CA ALA A 172 -2.17 3.41 -8.01
C ALA A 172 -1.46 2.21 -7.38
N THR A 173 -1.73 1.95 -6.12
CA THR A 173 -1.19 0.80 -5.38
C THR A 173 -2.31 -0.15 -5.02
N GLY A 174 -2.01 -1.42 -5.03
CA GLY A 174 -2.87 -2.51 -4.60
C GLY A 174 -2.04 -3.63 -4.00
N GLU A 175 -2.69 -4.50 -3.29
CA GLU A 175 -2.06 -5.69 -2.75
C GLU A 175 -2.96 -6.92 -2.96
N MET A 176 -2.33 -8.08 -2.96
CA MET A 176 -3.01 -9.36 -2.95
C MET A 176 -2.24 -10.36 -2.10
N GLY A 177 -2.86 -10.80 -1.01
CA GLY A 177 -2.24 -11.80 -0.15
C GLY A 177 -3.20 -12.30 0.92
N ILE A 178 -3.37 -13.61 1.02
CA ILE A 178 -4.22 -14.16 2.09
C ILE A 178 -3.55 -13.88 3.45
N GLY A 179 -4.33 -13.30 4.38
CA GLY A 179 -3.84 -12.83 5.68
C GLY A 179 -3.47 -11.34 5.75
N ASN A 180 -3.40 -10.64 4.60
CA ASN A 180 -3.03 -9.22 4.49
C ASN A 180 -3.83 -8.27 5.38
N THR A 181 -5.15 -8.47 5.52
CA THR A 181 -5.99 -7.63 6.38
C THR A 181 -5.67 -7.81 7.88
N THR A 182 -5.05 -8.94 8.26
CA THR A 182 -4.58 -9.16 9.64
C THR A 182 -3.28 -8.43 9.88
N THR A 183 -2.32 -8.53 8.96
CA THR A 183 -1.06 -7.77 9.04
C THR A 183 -1.31 -6.26 8.98
N SER A 184 -2.21 -5.80 8.10
CA SER A 184 -2.60 -4.39 8.03
C SER A 184 -3.23 -3.89 9.33
N SER A 185 -4.12 -4.68 9.95
CA SER A 185 -4.70 -4.32 11.25
C SER A 185 -3.64 -4.26 12.35
N ALA A 186 -2.69 -5.20 12.37
CA ALA A 186 -1.62 -5.22 13.37
C ALA A 186 -0.68 -4.01 13.23
N VAL A 187 -0.26 -3.69 12.00
CA VAL A 187 0.55 -2.51 11.72
C VAL A 187 -0.20 -1.22 12.11
N ALA A 188 -1.46 -1.09 11.71
CA ALA A 188 -2.24 0.10 12.00
C ALA A 188 -2.51 0.27 13.50
N ALA A 189 -2.87 -0.81 14.23
CA ALA A 189 -3.09 -0.75 15.68
C ALA A 189 -1.82 -0.34 16.44
N ALA A 190 -0.67 -0.90 16.06
CA ALA A 190 0.60 -0.57 16.67
C ALA A 190 1.00 0.89 16.43
N LEU A 191 0.92 1.37 15.17
CA LEU A 191 1.31 2.74 14.81
C LEU A 191 0.37 3.80 15.38
N LEU A 192 -0.94 3.51 15.45
CA LEU A 192 -1.93 4.42 16.00
C LEU A 192 -2.07 4.30 17.53
N SER A 193 -1.42 3.31 18.13
CA SER A 193 -1.54 3.00 19.55
C SER A 193 -3.00 2.87 20.00
N CYS A 194 -3.84 2.20 19.21
CA CYS A 194 -5.27 2.01 19.47
C CYS A 194 -5.60 0.54 19.74
N ASP A 195 -6.79 0.30 20.32
CA ASP A 195 -7.31 -1.06 20.54
C ASP A 195 -7.49 -1.78 19.18
N PRO A 196 -6.90 -2.98 18.98
CA PRO A 196 -7.11 -3.77 17.78
C PRO A 196 -8.59 -3.98 17.38
N LYS A 197 -9.51 -3.96 18.35
CA LYS A 197 -10.95 -4.07 18.10
C LYS A 197 -11.52 -2.93 17.27
N GLU A 198 -10.92 -1.74 17.37
CA GLU A 198 -11.41 -0.55 16.66
C GLU A 198 -11.13 -0.61 15.15
N ILE A 199 -10.09 -1.34 14.74
CA ILE A 199 -9.60 -1.33 13.37
C ILE A 199 -9.55 -2.69 12.70
N THR A 200 -9.80 -3.80 13.43
CA THR A 200 -9.79 -5.14 12.83
C THR A 200 -11.16 -5.46 12.25
N GLY A 201 -11.20 -5.59 10.92
CA GLY A 201 -12.41 -5.95 10.18
C GLY A 201 -12.49 -7.43 9.83
N LYS A 202 -13.68 -7.86 9.33
CA LYS A 202 -13.95 -9.24 8.89
C LYS A 202 -13.14 -9.69 7.67
N GLY A 203 -12.48 -8.76 6.97
CA GLY A 203 -11.79 -9.07 5.72
C GLY A 203 -12.76 -9.68 4.71
N ALA A 204 -12.38 -10.78 4.08
CA ALA A 204 -13.18 -11.48 3.06
C ALA A 204 -14.41 -12.23 3.62
N GLY A 205 -14.99 -11.75 4.73
CA GLY A 205 -16.29 -12.29 5.21
C GLY A 205 -16.18 -13.30 6.35
N LEU A 206 -15.26 -13.14 7.29
CA LEU A 206 -15.16 -13.94 8.50
C LEU A 206 -16.47 -13.94 9.32
N SER A 207 -16.77 -15.07 9.97
CA SER A 207 -17.79 -15.13 11.02
C SER A 207 -17.41 -14.28 12.22
N ASP A 208 -18.37 -13.94 13.08
CA ASP A 208 -18.10 -13.15 14.28
C ASP A 208 -17.09 -13.84 15.22
N THR A 209 -17.20 -15.17 15.37
CA THR A 209 -16.24 -15.95 16.16
C THR A 209 -14.83 -15.92 15.56
N ALA A 210 -14.70 -15.99 14.24
CA ALA A 210 -13.41 -15.91 13.58
C ALA A 210 -12.85 -14.48 13.63
N LEU A 211 -13.68 -13.44 13.63
CA LEU A 211 -13.27 -12.06 13.85
C LEU A 211 -12.68 -11.86 15.26
N LEU A 212 -13.32 -12.42 16.30
CA LEU A 212 -12.77 -12.35 17.66
C LEU A 212 -11.38 -13.01 17.76
N ARG A 213 -11.21 -14.18 17.09
CA ARG A 213 -9.89 -14.82 16.99
C ARG A 213 -8.86 -13.91 16.30
N LYS A 214 -9.24 -13.29 15.19
CA LYS A 214 -8.37 -12.39 14.44
C LYS A 214 -7.94 -11.19 15.31
N ILE A 215 -8.86 -10.60 16.06
CA ILE A 215 -8.56 -9.51 17.01
C ILE A 215 -7.56 -9.98 18.06
N ALA A 216 -7.80 -11.15 18.68
CA ALA A 216 -6.88 -11.70 19.68
C ALA A 216 -5.48 -11.96 19.11
N VAL A 217 -5.38 -12.49 17.90
CA VAL A 217 -4.09 -12.72 17.21
C VAL A 217 -3.35 -11.41 16.94
N VAL A 218 -4.05 -10.35 16.54
CA VAL A 218 -3.47 -9.02 16.34
C VAL A 218 -2.94 -8.46 17.66
N GLU A 219 -3.73 -8.56 18.73
CA GLU A 219 -3.35 -8.11 20.06
C GLU A 219 -2.12 -8.86 20.60
N GLU A 220 -2.12 -10.20 20.48
CA GLU A 220 -1.01 -11.05 20.87
C GLU A 220 0.29 -10.69 20.15
N GLY A 221 0.23 -10.50 18.82
CA GLY A 221 1.41 -10.10 18.03
C GLY A 221 1.97 -8.74 18.44
N ILE A 222 1.12 -7.76 18.73
CA ILE A 222 1.55 -6.43 19.18
C ILE A 222 2.20 -6.52 20.56
N GLN A 223 1.61 -7.29 21.49
CA GLN A 223 2.14 -7.47 22.84
C GLN A 223 3.45 -8.25 22.84
N MET A 224 3.52 -9.37 22.09
CA MET A 224 4.71 -10.21 22.00
C MET A 224 5.95 -9.44 21.54
N HIS A 225 5.76 -8.50 20.63
CA HIS A 225 6.86 -7.71 20.07
C HIS A 225 7.00 -6.31 20.70
N GLU A 226 6.20 -5.98 21.73
CA GLU A 226 6.24 -4.68 22.44
C GLU A 226 6.10 -3.47 21.48
N LEU A 227 5.13 -3.53 20.55
CA LEU A 227 5.07 -2.60 19.42
C LEU A 227 4.41 -1.26 19.71
N TYR A 228 3.74 -1.09 20.84
CA TYR A 228 3.20 0.22 21.20
C TYR A 228 4.34 1.22 21.42
N GLN A 229 4.35 2.30 20.67
CA GLN A 229 5.42 3.31 20.61
C GLN A 229 6.74 2.85 19.94
N ALA A 230 6.74 1.69 19.27
CA ALA A 230 7.90 1.25 18.49
C ALA A 230 8.07 2.11 17.22
N ASP A 231 9.29 2.12 16.68
CA ASP A 231 9.60 2.73 15.37
C ASP A 231 8.78 2.03 14.27
N ALA A 232 8.26 2.80 13.32
CA ALA A 232 7.40 2.28 12.26
C ALA A 232 8.07 1.17 11.43
N PHE A 233 9.38 1.23 11.26
CA PHE A 233 10.14 0.19 10.57
C PHE A 233 10.18 -1.11 11.40
N ASP A 234 10.34 -1.00 12.72
CA ASP A 234 10.31 -2.16 13.61
C ASP A 234 8.92 -2.81 13.67
N VAL A 235 7.85 -2.00 13.66
CA VAL A 235 6.48 -2.49 13.52
C VAL A 235 6.30 -3.26 12.23
N LEU A 236 6.78 -2.71 11.10
CA LEU A 236 6.68 -3.34 9.80
C LEU A 236 7.43 -4.68 9.75
N CYS A 237 8.63 -4.77 10.34
CA CYS A 237 9.39 -6.02 10.44
C CYS A 237 8.67 -7.06 11.29
N ALA A 238 8.07 -6.63 12.41
CA ALA A 238 7.50 -7.54 13.40
C ALA A 238 6.17 -8.15 12.96
N VAL A 239 5.22 -7.34 12.50
CA VAL A 239 3.84 -7.75 12.21
C VAL A 239 3.36 -7.39 10.81
N GLY A 240 4.22 -6.82 9.97
CA GLY A 240 3.86 -6.42 8.61
C GLY A 240 3.88 -7.56 7.60
N GLY A 241 3.79 -7.17 6.32
CA GLY A 241 3.83 -8.05 5.16
C GLY A 241 4.82 -7.55 4.11
N LEU A 242 5.30 -8.46 3.24
CA LEU A 242 6.17 -8.10 2.12
C LEU A 242 5.45 -7.16 1.13
N ASP A 243 4.15 -7.32 0.98
CA ASP A 243 3.25 -6.46 0.21
C ASP A 243 3.25 -5.03 0.76
N ILE A 244 3.04 -4.84 2.06
CA ILE A 244 3.06 -3.53 2.72
C ILE A 244 4.45 -2.89 2.59
N ALA A 245 5.52 -3.67 2.79
CA ALA A 245 6.89 -3.19 2.65
C ALA A 245 7.20 -2.75 1.20
N GLY A 246 6.80 -3.55 0.21
CA GLY A 246 6.94 -3.20 -1.21
C GLY A 246 6.16 -1.95 -1.58
N LEU A 247 4.91 -1.82 -1.10
CA LEU A 247 4.08 -0.63 -1.32
C LEU A 247 4.66 0.62 -0.66
N SER A 248 5.27 0.48 0.53
CA SER A 248 5.98 1.58 1.17
C SER A 248 7.13 2.10 0.30
N GLY A 249 7.82 1.21 -0.40
CA GLY A 249 8.84 1.56 -1.38
C GLY A 249 8.27 2.27 -2.62
N VAL A 250 7.14 1.80 -3.17
CA VAL A 250 6.46 2.46 -4.29
C VAL A 250 6.02 3.88 -3.90
N SER A 251 5.56 4.07 -2.68
CA SER A 251 5.11 5.37 -2.16
C SER A 251 6.26 6.28 -1.72
N GLY A 252 7.49 5.77 -1.67
CA GLY A 252 8.67 6.47 -1.15
C GLY A 252 9.23 7.55 -2.09
N LYS A 253 10.17 8.28 -1.61
CA LYS A 253 10.75 9.58 -1.95
C LYS A 253 11.05 9.94 -3.40
N GLN A 254 11.33 9.01 -4.27
CA GLN A 254 11.83 9.36 -5.61
C GLN A 254 10.74 9.56 -6.66
N LEU A 255 9.52 9.41 -6.23
CA LEU A 255 8.38 9.53 -7.09
C LEU A 255 7.69 10.87 -6.86
N ARG A 256 8.01 11.84 -7.69
CA ARG A 256 7.09 12.95 -7.98
C ARG A 256 5.74 12.45 -8.55
N ILE A 257 5.42 11.18 -8.29
CA ILE A 257 4.25 10.52 -8.86
C ILE A 257 3.20 10.21 -7.80
N LEU A 258 3.53 10.18 -6.50
CA LEU A 258 2.48 9.84 -5.54
C LEU A 258 2.67 10.31 -4.10
N PRO A 259 1.78 11.18 -3.62
CA PRO A 259 1.18 11.05 -2.31
C PRO A 259 -0.35 10.93 -2.37
N LEU A 260 -0.92 10.40 -3.44
CA LEU A 260 -2.38 10.27 -3.51
C LEU A 260 -2.94 9.01 -2.82
N VAL A 261 -2.08 8.08 -2.43
CA VAL A 261 -2.52 6.78 -1.88
C VAL A 261 -2.67 6.79 -0.35
N LEU A 262 -2.00 7.69 0.32
CA LEU A 262 -2.21 7.90 1.76
C LEU A 262 -2.50 9.38 1.97
N GLY A 263 -3.73 9.74 2.22
CA GLY A 263 -4.13 11.07 2.66
C GLY A 263 -3.52 11.49 4.02
N LEU A 264 -2.25 11.18 4.20
CA LEU A 264 -1.43 11.40 5.38
C LEU A 264 -0.18 12.23 5.05
N ALA A 265 -0.24 13.10 4.07
CA ALA A 265 0.68 14.23 4.08
C ALA A 265 0.18 15.15 5.20
N ASP A 266 0.91 15.11 6.30
CA ASP A 266 0.71 15.98 7.46
C ASP A 266 0.74 17.45 7.00
N ASP A 267 -0.43 18.08 6.91
CA ASP A 267 -0.58 19.52 6.70
C ASP A 267 -0.53 20.30 8.03
N GLY A 268 -0.02 19.71 9.09
CA GLY A 268 0.16 20.34 10.39
C GLY A 268 -1.15 20.65 11.12
N LYS A 269 -2.30 20.24 10.58
CA LYS A 269 -3.59 20.39 11.24
C LYS A 269 -4.15 19.04 11.66
N ARG A 270 -3.64 18.54 12.79
CA ARG A 270 -4.32 17.48 13.55
C ARG A 270 -5.65 18.02 14.05
N GLN A 271 -6.65 18.03 13.21
CA GLN A 271 -8.04 18.05 13.66
C GLN A 271 -8.76 16.84 13.09
N THR A 272 -8.84 15.81 13.95
CA THR A 272 -9.98 14.90 14.09
C THR A 272 -10.82 14.71 12.83
N ARG A 273 -10.34 13.92 11.88
CA ARG A 273 -11.24 13.10 11.07
C ARG A 273 -10.84 11.64 11.28
N ARG A 274 -11.50 11.02 12.27
CA ARG A 274 -11.59 9.55 12.45
C ARG A 274 -12.34 8.85 11.30
N GLU A 275 -12.52 9.52 10.18
CA GLU A 275 -13.29 9.05 9.03
C GLU A 275 -12.41 9.05 7.80
N GLY A 276 -11.71 7.95 7.53
CA GLY A 276 -10.93 7.85 6.30
C GLY A 276 -10.06 6.62 6.12
N PHE A 277 -9.82 5.83 7.13
CA PHE A 277 -9.19 4.53 6.99
C PHE A 277 -10.25 3.42 6.85
N PHE A 278 -11.07 3.51 5.83
CA PHE A 278 -11.85 2.36 5.40
C PHE A 278 -11.20 1.76 4.17
N VAL A 279 -10.36 0.74 4.39
CA VAL A 279 -10.29 -0.34 3.44
C VAL A 279 -11.65 -1.03 3.50
N LYS A 280 -12.63 -0.52 2.74
CA LYS A 280 -13.80 -1.32 2.41
C LYS A 280 -13.32 -2.35 1.42
N THR A 281 -13.07 -3.57 1.95
CA THR A 281 -13.01 -4.79 1.13
C THR A 281 -14.34 -5.04 0.44
#